data_ee5ae144bee213ddce16e625f89cbe38
#
_entry.id   ee5ae144bee213ddce16e625f89cbe38
#
_cell.length_a   1.000
_cell.length_b   1.000
_cell.length_c   1.000
_cell.angle_alpha   90.00
_cell.angle_beta   90.00
_cell.angle_gamma   90.00
#
_symmetry.space_group_name_H-M   'P 1'
#
loop_
_entity.id
_entity.type
_entity.pdbx_description
1 polymer ?
#
loop_
_entity_poly.entity_id
_entity_poly.type
_entity_poly.pdbx_seq_one_letter_code
_entity_poly.pdbx_strand_id
1 'polypeptide(L)'
;RDPEMSRGLGDVYKRQITALPIIETQAGDVSAYIPTNVISITDGQIFLESELFFSGVRPAVNVGLSVSRVGGAAQTKIMKKVAGNLRIDLAQYRELEVFTQFSSDLDDGTKATLNYGSHLIELLKQPLYHPMALHKQILLLFAAGHKMLNDVPVKELKAETEEMTAFFEQKYPETVKKIDEGKVLTCLLYTSPRPRDISGS
;
A
#
# COMPACT_ATOMS: atom_id res chain seq x y z
N ARG A 1 11.91 -34.24 17.64
CA ARG A 1 12.03 -32.97 16.87
C ARG A 1 10.71 -32.26 17.02
N ASP A 2 10.69 -31.10 17.62
CA ASP A 2 9.47 -30.34 17.87
C ASP A 2 8.83 -29.97 16.54
N PRO A 3 7.56 -30.36 16.27
CA PRO A 3 6.91 -30.04 15.01
C PRO A 3 6.69 -28.53 14.80
N GLU A 4 6.73 -27.74 15.85
CA GLU A 4 6.71 -26.28 15.75
C GLU A 4 8.04 -25.72 15.28
N MET A 5 9.15 -26.33 15.66
CA MET A 5 10.47 -25.98 15.14
C MET A 5 10.68 -26.44 13.69
N SER A 6 9.98 -27.46 13.22
CA SER A 6 10.11 -27.93 11.84
C SER A 6 9.31 -27.05 10.85
N ARG A 7 8.35 -26.31 11.32
CA ARG A 7 7.78 -25.17 10.60
C ARG A 7 8.68 -23.94 10.66
N GLY A 8 9.77 -24.17 11.25
CA GLY A 8 11.09 -23.69 11.04
C GLY A 8 11.34 -22.38 11.61
N LEU A 9 10.71 -21.76 12.33
CA LEU A 9 11.11 -20.40 12.61
C LEU A 9 10.19 -19.84 13.68
N GLY A 10 9.80 -20.75 14.58
CA GLY A 10 8.97 -20.42 15.71
C GLY A 10 9.64 -19.46 16.66
N ASP A 11 8.85 -18.71 17.36
CA ASP A 11 9.29 -17.82 18.43
C ASP A 11 9.64 -18.65 19.67
N VAL A 12 10.92 -18.81 19.90
CA VAL A 12 11.45 -19.32 21.16
C VAL A 12 12.08 -18.13 21.89
N TYR A 13 11.53 -17.73 23.01
CA TYR A 13 12.03 -16.59 23.79
C TYR A 13 11.99 -15.24 23.07
N LYS A 14 10.93 -14.93 22.31
CA LYS A 14 10.72 -13.68 21.56
C LYS A 14 11.74 -13.45 20.43
N ARG A 15 12.37 -14.49 19.92
CA ARG A 15 13.20 -14.44 18.73
C ARG A 15 12.45 -15.08 17.58
N GLN A 16 12.19 -14.31 16.52
CA GLN A 16 11.48 -14.77 15.34
C GLN A 16 12.41 -14.75 14.14
N ILE A 17 12.33 -15.80 13.33
CA ILE A 17 12.95 -15.83 12.02
C ILE A 17 11.82 -15.90 11.00
N THR A 18 11.81 -14.99 10.03
CA THR A 18 10.85 -14.99 8.93
C THR A 18 11.50 -15.59 7.70
N ALA A 19 10.88 -16.61 7.11
CA ALA A 19 11.30 -17.15 5.82
C ALA A 19 10.37 -16.64 4.72
N LEU A 20 10.97 -16.17 3.64
CA LEU A 20 10.28 -15.73 2.43
C LEU A 20 10.68 -16.65 1.28
N PRO A 21 9.99 -17.81 1.08
CA PRO A 21 10.24 -18.66 -0.06
C PRO A 21 9.81 -17.97 -1.34
N ILE A 22 10.66 -17.98 -2.36
CA ILE A 22 10.36 -17.43 -3.69
C ILE A 22 10.08 -18.59 -4.62
N ILE A 23 8.93 -18.54 -5.30
CA ILE A 23 8.49 -19.58 -6.22
C ILE A 23 8.12 -18.92 -7.54
N GLU A 24 8.63 -19.50 -8.60
CA GLU A 24 8.25 -19.15 -9.96
C GLU A 24 6.93 -19.80 -10.35
N THR A 25 6.04 -19.02 -10.93
CA THR A 25 4.80 -19.49 -11.54
C THR A 25 4.95 -19.49 -13.06
N GLN A 26 4.59 -20.60 -13.71
CA GLN A 26 4.57 -20.66 -15.17
C GLN A 26 3.33 -19.92 -15.68
N ALA A 27 3.53 -18.95 -16.55
CA ALA A 27 2.45 -18.11 -17.11
C ALA A 27 1.48 -17.49 -16.07
N GLY A 28 1.96 -17.26 -14.85
CA GLY A 28 1.11 -16.72 -13.77
C GLY A 28 0.14 -17.72 -13.14
N ASP A 29 0.25 -19.01 -13.46
CA ASP A 29 -0.65 -20.02 -12.93
C ASP A 29 -0.34 -20.35 -11.46
N VAL A 30 -1.16 -19.82 -10.57
CA VAL A 30 -1.10 -20.09 -9.12
C VAL A 30 -1.81 -21.37 -8.72
N SER A 31 -2.58 -21.98 -9.62
CA SER A 31 -3.32 -23.22 -9.37
C SER A 31 -2.48 -24.47 -9.59
N ALA A 32 -1.28 -24.35 -10.13
CA ALA A 32 -0.33 -25.44 -10.30
C ALA A 32 0.05 -26.07 -8.95
N TYR A 33 0.52 -27.31 -8.99
CA TYR A 33 0.77 -28.12 -7.79
C TYR A 33 1.73 -27.47 -6.78
N ILE A 34 2.86 -26.92 -7.23
CA ILE A 34 3.87 -26.31 -6.34
C ILE A 34 3.35 -25.01 -5.72
N PRO A 35 2.84 -24.02 -6.49
CA PRO A 35 2.27 -22.80 -5.90
C PRO A 35 1.15 -23.10 -4.90
N THR A 36 0.22 -23.98 -5.24
CA THR A 36 -0.90 -24.34 -4.38
C THR A 36 -0.44 -24.93 -3.04
N ASN A 37 0.53 -25.83 -3.06
CA ASN A 37 1.06 -26.40 -1.82
C ASN A 37 1.74 -25.35 -0.97
N VAL A 38 2.54 -24.47 -1.54
CA VAL A 38 3.24 -23.44 -0.79
C VAL A 38 2.27 -22.42 -0.20
N ILE A 39 1.26 -21.98 -0.94
CA ILE A 39 0.21 -21.10 -0.44
C ILE A 39 -0.53 -21.75 0.74
N SER A 40 -0.73 -23.06 0.71
CA SER A 40 -1.45 -23.78 1.77
C SER A 40 -0.66 -23.91 3.08
N ILE A 41 0.66 -23.98 3.01
CA ILE A 41 1.55 -24.15 4.18
C ILE A 41 2.15 -22.85 4.72
N THR A 42 2.04 -21.75 3.98
CA THR A 42 2.51 -20.42 4.40
C THR A 42 1.36 -19.56 4.92
N ASP A 43 1.68 -18.49 5.65
CA ASP A 43 0.68 -17.56 6.21
C ASP A 43 0.21 -16.50 5.21
N GLY A 44 0.49 -16.69 3.95
CA GLY A 44 0.09 -15.77 2.89
C GLY A 44 1.06 -15.78 1.73
N GLN A 45 0.77 -14.97 0.74
CA GLN A 45 1.60 -14.81 -0.46
C GLN A 45 1.64 -13.35 -0.91
N ILE A 46 2.75 -12.95 -1.47
CA ILE A 46 2.90 -11.71 -2.24
C ILE A 46 2.98 -12.14 -3.71
N PHE A 47 1.95 -11.81 -4.49
CA PHE A 47 1.85 -12.16 -5.89
C PHE A 47 2.39 -11.05 -6.78
N LEU A 48 3.38 -11.36 -7.60
CA LEU A 48 4.00 -10.43 -8.55
C LEU A 48 3.52 -10.74 -9.97
N GLU A 49 3.10 -9.72 -10.69
CA GLU A 49 2.61 -9.82 -12.07
C GLU A 49 3.56 -9.17 -13.06
N SER A 50 3.85 -9.88 -14.14
CA SER A 50 4.68 -9.37 -15.23
C SER A 50 4.04 -8.17 -15.92
N GLU A 51 2.72 -8.17 -16.09
CA GLU A 51 1.98 -7.08 -16.72
C GLU A 51 2.13 -5.76 -15.93
N LEU A 52 2.02 -5.82 -14.60
CA LEU A 52 2.25 -4.65 -13.75
C LEU A 52 3.69 -4.17 -13.84
N PHE A 53 4.65 -5.08 -13.94
CA PHE A 53 6.06 -4.71 -14.09
C PHE A 53 6.31 -3.97 -15.41
N PHE A 54 5.78 -4.47 -16.52
CA PHE A 54 5.93 -3.86 -17.84
C PHE A 54 5.15 -2.56 -17.97
N SER A 55 4.03 -2.40 -17.27
CA SER A 55 3.28 -1.12 -17.21
C SER A 55 3.97 -0.05 -16.33
N GLY A 56 5.10 -0.40 -15.71
CA GLY A 56 5.88 0.54 -14.88
C GLY A 56 5.43 0.64 -13.42
N VAL A 57 4.54 -0.26 -12.97
CA VAL A 57 4.16 -0.36 -11.56
C VAL A 57 5.22 -1.18 -10.82
N ARG A 58 6.00 -0.54 -9.98
CA ARG A 58 7.09 -1.17 -9.21
C ARG A 58 7.02 -0.75 -7.75
N PRO A 59 6.93 -1.72 -6.81
CA PRO A 59 6.90 -3.18 -7.01
C PRO A 59 5.64 -3.66 -7.73
N ALA A 60 5.78 -4.69 -8.56
CA ALA A 60 4.70 -5.25 -9.39
C ALA A 60 3.76 -6.16 -8.59
N VAL A 61 3.30 -5.72 -7.43
CA VAL A 61 2.47 -6.48 -6.51
C VAL A 61 1.01 -6.40 -6.89
N ASN A 62 0.40 -7.53 -7.16
CA ASN A 62 -1.05 -7.60 -7.28
C ASN A 62 -1.69 -7.63 -5.89
N VAL A 63 -2.30 -6.52 -5.49
CA VAL A 63 -2.93 -6.35 -4.18
C VAL A 63 -4.17 -7.26 -4.02
N GLY A 64 -4.85 -7.57 -5.11
CA GLY A 64 -6.04 -8.43 -5.11
C GLY A 64 -5.71 -9.89 -4.78
N LEU A 65 -4.65 -10.43 -5.41
CA LEU A 65 -4.22 -11.82 -5.25
C LEU A 65 -3.27 -12.03 -4.08
N SER A 66 -2.65 -10.95 -3.58
CA SER A 66 -1.79 -11.02 -2.41
C SER A 66 -2.62 -11.10 -1.12
N VAL A 67 -2.26 -12.02 -0.25
CA VAL A 67 -2.97 -12.27 1.02
C VAL A 67 -1.97 -12.41 2.14
N SER A 68 -2.29 -11.85 3.31
CA SER A 68 -1.59 -12.11 4.55
C SER A 68 -2.59 -12.47 5.65
N ARG A 69 -2.49 -13.67 6.21
CA ARG A 69 -3.37 -14.13 7.29
C ARG A 69 -3.05 -13.45 8.61
N VAL A 70 -1.79 -13.14 8.83
CA VAL A 70 -1.28 -12.52 10.09
C VAL A 70 -1.01 -11.02 9.96
N GLY A 71 -0.90 -10.49 8.76
CA GLY A 71 -0.52 -9.09 8.52
C GLY A 71 -1.43 -8.07 9.21
N GLY A 72 -2.72 -8.35 9.26
CA GLY A 72 -3.67 -7.49 9.96
C GLY A 72 -3.44 -7.40 11.49
N ALA A 73 -2.91 -8.46 12.11
CA ALA A 73 -2.54 -8.44 13.53
C ALA A 73 -1.21 -7.72 13.78
N ALA A 74 -0.30 -7.75 12.81
CA ALA A 74 1.00 -7.10 12.88
C ALA A 74 0.95 -5.59 12.62
N GLN A 75 -0.10 -5.10 11.95
CA GLN A 75 -0.27 -3.67 11.66
C GLN A 75 -0.56 -2.87 12.91
N THR A 76 0.01 -1.66 12.98
CA THR A 76 -0.38 -0.67 13.99
C THR A 76 -1.86 -0.29 13.81
N LYS A 77 -2.51 0.13 14.90
CA LYS A 77 -3.93 0.53 14.85
C LYS A 77 -4.18 1.65 13.84
N ILE A 78 -3.22 2.55 13.70
CA ILE A 78 -3.27 3.66 12.75
C ILE A 78 -3.21 3.15 11.32
N MET A 79 -2.23 2.32 10.99
CA MET A 79 -2.08 1.75 9.65
C MET A 79 -3.33 0.96 9.25
N LYS A 80 -3.86 0.15 10.15
CA LYS A 80 -5.08 -0.64 9.91
C LYS A 80 -6.28 0.23 9.58
N LYS A 81 -6.40 1.40 10.25
CA LYS A 81 -7.50 2.34 9.99
C LYS A 81 -7.34 3.05 8.65
N VAL A 82 -6.12 3.47 8.32
CA VAL A 82 -5.84 4.27 7.12
C VAL A 82 -5.83 3.39 5.86
N ALA A 83 -5.27 2.20 5.94
CA ALA A 83 -5.17 1.28 4.80
C ALA A 83 -6.43 0.41 4.58
N GLY A 84 -7.45 0.53 5.44
CA GLY A 84 -8.61 -0.36 5.44
C GLY A 84 -9.36 -0.44 4.11
N ASN A 85 -9.55 0.69 3.46
CA ASN A 85 -10.31 0.79 2.20
C ASN A 85 -9.42 0.66 0.94
N LEU A 86 -8.09 0.80 1.09
CA LEU A 86 -7.16 0.83 -0.03
C LEU A 86 -7.33 -0.33 -1.01
N ARG A 87 -7.55 -1.53 -0.47
CA ARG A 87 -7.74 -2.74 -1.28
C ARG A 87 -9.01 -2.69 -2.12
N ILE A 88 -10.09 -2.17 -1.54
CA ILE A 88 -11.39 -2.03 -2.21
C ILE A 88 -11.28 -0.97 -3.31
N ASP A 89 -10.68 0.17 -3.00
CA ASP A 89 -10.50 1.28 -3.93
C ASP A 89 -9.64 0.86 -5.14
N LEU A 90 -8.56 0.10 -4.92
CA LEU A 90 -7.74 -0.44 -5.99
C LEU A 90 -8.47 -1.51 -6.83
N ALA A 91 -9.32 -2.32 -6.22
CA ALA A 91 -10.12 -3.29 -6.95
C ALA A 91 -11.14 -2.58 -7.86
N GLN A 92 -11.85 -1.57 -7.35
CA GLN A 92 -12.76 -0.75 -8.14
C GLN A 92 -12.05 -0.04 -9.30
N TYR A 93 -10.87 0.52 -9.04
CA TYR A 93 -10.08 1.14 -10.10
C TYR A 93 -9.76 0.15 -11.23
N ARG A 94 -9.30 -1.05 -10.90
CA ARG A 94 -8.95 -2.07 -11.91
C ARG A 94 -10.16 -2.51 -12.74
N GLU A 95 -11.31 -2.69 -12.11
CA GLU A 95 -12.54 -3.00 -12.83
C GLU A 95 -12.89 -1.90 -13.82
N LEU A 96 -12.83 -0.64 -13.38
CA LEU A 96 -13.12 0.50 -14.24
C LEU A 96 -12.08 0.69 -15.35
N GLU A 97 -10.79 0.44 -15.08
CA GLU A 97 -9.72 0.52 -16.05
C GLU A 97 -9.97 -0.40 -17.26
N VAL A 98 -10.43 -1.61 -17.00
CA VAL A 98 -10.82 -2.57 -18.07
C VAL A 98 -11.98 -2.00 -18.90
N PHE A 99 -12.98 -1.39 -18.26
CA PHE A 99 -14.12 -0.80 -18.98
C PHE A 99 -13.74 0.41 -19.83
N THR A 100 -12.74 1.20 -19.44
CA THR A 100 -12.29 2.36 -20.21
C THR A 100 -11.71 2.00 -21.57
N GLN A 101 -11.22 0.79 -21.72
CA GLN A 101 -10.70 0.30 -23.02
C GLN A 101 -11.83 0.08 -24.05
N PHE A 102 -13.07 -0.08 -23.59
CA PHE A 102 -14.22 -0.39 -24.43
C PHE A 102 -15.23 0.75 -24.56
N SER A 103 -15.17 1.78 -23.71
CA SER A 103 -16.14 2.87 -23.69
C SER A 103 -15.46 4.22 -23.82
N SER A 104 -15.88 5.01 -24.81
CA SER A 104 -15.40 6.38 -25.01
C SER A 104 -16.13 7.42 -24.16
N ASP A 105 -17.36 7.13 -23.74
CA ASP A 105 -18.19 8.03 -22.94
C ASP A 105 -18.27 7.56 -21.49
N LEU A 106 -17.46 8.18 -20.65
CA LEU A 106 -17.45 7.95 -19.21
C LEU A 106 -18.19 9.09 -18.51
N ASP A 107 -19.04 8.73 -17.56
CA ASP A 107 -19.64 9.70 -16.65
C ASP A 107 -18.61 10.34 -15.73
N ASP A 108 -18.92 11.51 -15.18
CA ASP A 108 -17.98 12.28 -14.36
C ASP A 108 -17.62 11.55 -13.03
N GLY A 109 -18.53 10.74 -12.51
CA GLY A 109 -18.27 9.91 -11.34
C GLY A 109 -17.20 8.83 -11.60
N THR A 110 -17.30 8.17 -12.75
CA THR A 110 -16.32 7.17 -13.18
C THR A 110 -14.95 7.82 -13.45
N LYS A 111 -14.92 8.99 -14.11
CA LYS A 111 -13.69 9.76 -14.30
C LYS A 111 -13.01 10.13 -12.98
N ALA A 112 -13.79 10.58 -11.99
CA ALA A 112 -13.27 10.91 -10.67
C ALA A 112 -12.68 9.69 -9.97
N THR A 113 -13.30 8.52 -10.07
CA THR A 113 -12.82 7.27 -9.49
C THR A 113 -11.53 6.79 -10.18
N LEU A 114 -11.46 6.91 -11.50
CA LEU A 114 -10.25 6.59 -12.27
C LEU A 114 -9.09 7.53 -11.93
N ASN A 115 -9.36 8.83 -11.81
CA ASN A 115 -8.34 9.79 -11.40
C ASN A 115 -7.81 9.46 -10.00
N TYR A 116 -8.68 9.19 -9.06
CA TYR A 116 -8.31 8.76 -7.70
C TYR A 116 -7.48 7.48 -7.69
N GLY A 117 -7.89 6.46 -8.44
CA GLY A 117 -7.19 5.19 -8.52
C GLY A 117 -5.79 5.31 -9.17
N SER A 118 -5.66 6.16 -10.19
CA SER A 118 -4.34 6.44 -10.82
C SER A 118 -3.38 7.10 -9.83
N HIS A 119 -3.87 8.02 -8.99
CA HIS A 119 -3.07 8.61 -7.91
C HIS A 119 -2.65 7.57 -6.87
N LEU A 120 -3.56 6.66 -6.49
CA LEU A 120 -3.22 5.57 -5.57
C LEU A 120 -2.11 4.67 -6.11
N ILE A 121 -2.19 4.29 -7.39
CA ILE A 121 -1.14 3.46 -8.00
C ILE A 121 0.19 4.20 -8.01
N GLU A 122 0.21 5.48 -8.37
CA GLU A 122 1.44 6.26 -8.39
C GLU A 122 2.07 6.39 -6.99
N LEU A 123 1.25 6.61 -5.95
CA LEU A 123 1.71 6.65 -4.57
C LEU A 123 2.28 5.32 -4.05
N LEU A 124 1.81 4.21 -4.59
CA LEU A 124 2.30 2.88 -4.21
C LEU A 124 3.60 2.49 -4.91
N LYS A 125 4.02 3.24 -5.94
CA LYS A 125 5.31 3.01 -6.59
C LYS A 125 6.46 3.41 -5.66
N GLN A 126 7.39 2.49 -5.46
CA GLN A 126 8.56 2.71 -4.61
C GLN A 126 9.85 2.43 -5.40
N PRO A 127 10.87 3.27 -5.26
CA PRO A 127 12.17 2.99 -5.82
C PRO A 127 12.83 1.82 -5.09
N LEU A 128 13.68 1.10 -5.80
CA LEU A 128 14.42 -0.04 -5.27
C LEU A 128 15.37 0.42 -4.14
N TYR A 129 15.44 -0.36 -3.06
CA TYR A 129 16.28 -0.09 -1.88
C TYR A 129 15.99 1.22 -1.12
N HIS A 130 14.83 1.79 -1.29
CA HIS A 130 14.39 2.97 -0.53
C HIS A 130 13.15 2.66 0.32
N PRO A 131 13.32 1.99 1.47
CA PRO A 131 12.21 1.72 2.36
C PRO A 131 11.67 3.02 2.95
N MET A 132 10.36 3.14 3.02
CA MET A 132 9.67 4.31 3.55
C MET A 132 9.38 4.12 5.03
N ALA A 133 9.64 5.14 5.85
CA ALA A 133 9.31 5.13 7.28
C ALA A 133 7.79 5.01 7.51
N LEU A 134 7.40 4.40 8.65
CA LEU A 134 6.00 4.11 8.96
C LEU A 134 5.11 5.37 8.95
N HIS A 135 5.57 6.45 9.56
CA HIS A 135 4.82 7.71 9.59
C HIS A 135 4.59 8.29 8.18
N LYS A 136 5.59 8.19 7.28
CA LYS A 136 5.44 8.63 5.88
C LYS A 136 4.39 7.82 5.15
N GLN A 137 4.42 6.48 5.29
CA GLN A 137 3.41 5.61 4.69
C GLN A 137 2.01 5.98 5.16
N ILE A 138 1.84 6.21 6.47
CA ILE A 138 0.55 6.57 7.06
C ILE A 138 0.07 7.92 6.55
N LEU A 139 0.95 8.94 6.49
CA LEU A 139 0.61 10.26 5.99
C LEU A 139 0.16 10.23 4.53
N LEU A 140 0.89 9.51 3.68
CA LEU A 140 0.56 9.38 2.27
C LEU A 140 -0.78 8.68 2.06
N LEU A 141 -0.99 7.55 2.72
CA LEU A 141 -2.24 6.81 2.64
C LEU A 141 -3.42 7.60 3.23
N PHE A 142 -3.19 8.37 4.29
CA PHE A 142 -4.19 9.25 4.87
C PHE A 142 -4.58 10.36 3.89
N ALA A 143 -3.62 11.06 3.31
CA ALA A 143 -3.86 12.11 2.32
C ALA A 143 -4.60 11.57 1.08
N ALA A 144 -4.21 10.39 0.59
CA ALA A 144 -4.86 9.71 -0.50
C ALA A 144 -6.31 9.33 -0.16
N GLY A 145 -6.54 8.65 0.96
CA GLY A 145 -7.87 8.23 1.38
C GLY A 145 -8.85 9.37 1.61
N HIS A 146 -8.36 10.57 1.96
CA HIS A 146 -9.15 11.79 2.08
C HIS A 146 -9.21 12.61 0.78
N LYS A 147 -8.69 12.06 -0.32
CA LYS A 147 -8.71 12.68 -1.65
C LYS A 147 -8.04 14.05 -1.72
N MET A 148 -7.10 14.33 -0.79
CA MET A 148 -6.39 15.62 -0.71
C MET A 148 -5.47 15.85 -1.90
N LEU A 149 -5.05 14.78 -2.56
CA LEU A 149 -4.09 14.80 -3.67
C LEU A 149 -4.75 14.73 -5.06
N ASN A 150 -6.08 14.68 -5.15
CA ASN A 150 -6.79 14.50 -6.43
C ASN A 150 -6.59 15.65 -7.43
N ASP A 151 -6.27 16.81 -6.93
CA ASP A 151 -6.10 18.02 -7.74
C ASP A 151 -4.64 18.22 -8.20
N VAL A 152 -3.71 17.41 -7.71
CA VAL A 152 -2.31 17.44 -8.06
C VAL A 152 -2.10 16.60 -9.34
N PRO A 153 -1.40 17.11 -10.36
CA PRO A 153 -1.07 16.29 -11.53
C PRO A 153 -0.25 15.07 -11.13
N VAL A 154 -0.58 13.89 -11.69
CA VAL A 154 0.09 12.62 -11.37
C VAL A 154 1.62 12.70 -11.50
N LYS A 155 2.12 13.51 -12.45
CA LYS A 155 3.56 13.68 -12.66
C LYS A 155 4.27 14.44 -11.53
N GLU A 156 3.56 15.33 -10.84
CA GLU A 156 4.09 16.17 -9.76
C GLU A 156 3.81 15.55 -8.38
N LEU A 157 2.99 14.50 -8.33
CA LEU A 157 2.52 13.87 -7.11
C LEU A 157 3.67 13.45 -6.18
N LYS A 158 4.77 12.94 -6.74
CA LYS A 158 5.92 12.51 -5.96
C LYS A 158 6.63 13.68 -5.28
N ALA A 159 6.86 14.77 -6.00
CA ALA A 159 7.49 15.95 -5.43
C ALA A 159 6.62 16.58 -4.35
N GLU A 160 5.33 16.72 -4.61
CA GLU A 160 4.35 17.27 -3.66
C GLU A 160 4.25 16.42 -2.38
N THR A 161 4.27 15.10 -2.51
CA THR A 161 4.22 14.20 -1.36
C THR A 161 5.51 14.22 -0.53
N GLU A 162 6.67 14.38 -1.16
CA GLU A 162 7.95 14.56 -0.46
C GLU A 162 7.97 15.88 0.32
N GLU A 163 7.50 16.97 -0.28
CA GLU A 163 7.39 18.27 0.38
C GLU A 163 6.40 18.23 1.53
N MET A 164 5.22 17.67 1.32
CA MET A 164 4.20 17.48 2.35
C MET A 164 4.74 16.69 3.55
N THR A 165 5.45 15.59 3.31
CA THR A 165 6.02 14.79 4.39
C THR A 165 7.12 15.51 5.15
N ALA A 166 8.00 16.22 4.45
CA ALA A 166 9.07 17.02 5.06
C ALA A 166 8.50 18.17 5.93
N PHE A 167 7.48 18.87 5.41
CA PHE A 167 6.78 19.91 6.17
C PHE A 167 6.15 19.33 7.44
N PHE A 168 5.51 18.16 7.34
CA PHE A 168 4.87 17.54 8.48
C PHE A 168 5.89 17.11 9.55
N GLU A 169 7.04 16.56 9.15
CA GLU A 169 8.12 16.20 10.05
C GLU A 169 8.68 17.41 10.81
N GLN A 170 8.80 18.56 10.15
CA GLN A 170 9.30 19.79 10.77
C GLN A 170 8.29 20.42 11.73
N LYS A 171 7.04 20.51 11.31
CA LYS A 171 6.01 21.25 12.06
C LYS A 171 5.38 20.44 13.18
N TYR A 172 5.29 19.12 13.01
CA TYR A 172 4.58 18.23 13.95
C TYR A 172 5.41 17.04 14.44
N PRO A 173 6.63 17.25 14.97
CA PRO A 173 7.54 16.17 15.37
C PRO A 173 6.96 15.26 16.47
N GLU A 174 6.14 15.82 17.37
CA GLU A 174 5.47 15.02 18.41
C GLU A 174 4.42 14.08 17.85
N THR A 175 3.73 14.49 16.78
CA THR A 175 2.73 13.66 16.09
C THR A 175 3.42 12.54 15.34
N VAL A 176 4.55 12.82 14.69
CA VAL A 176 5.38 11.81 14.05
C VAL A 176 5.80 10.73 15.05
N LYS A 177 6.31 11.12 16.21
CA LYS A 177 6.68 10.16 17.28
C LYS A 177 5.49 9.31 17.74
N LYS A 178 4.32 9.91 17.91
CA LYS A 178 3.10 9.16 18.29
C LYS A 178 2.66 8.17 17.23
N ILE A 179 2.83 8.50 15.97
CA ILE A 179 2.55 7.59 14.85
C ILE A 179 3.53 6.40 14.86
N ASP A 180 4.82 6.68 15.01
CA ASP A 180 5.86 5.63 15.04
C ASP A 180 5.74 4.72 16.27
N GLU A 181 5.25 5.25 17.39
CA GLU A 181 4.92 4.45 18.58
C GLU A 181 3.61 3.63 18.42
N GLY A 182 2.93 3.73 17.28
CA GLY A 182 1.69 2.99 17.00
C GLY A 182 0.46 3.46 17.76
N LYS A 183 0.48 4.67 18.34
CA LYS A 183 -0.67 5.24 19.06
C LYS A 183 -1.82 5.63 18.11
N VAL A 184 -3.03 5.76 18.64
CA VAL A 184 -4.24 6.07 17.85
C VAL A 184 -4.16 7.48 17.29
N LEU A 185 -4.65 7.68 16.06
CA LEU A 185 -4.83 8.99 15.43
C LEU A 185 -5.70 9.90 16.31
N THR A 186 -5.16 11.07 16.66
CA THR A 186 -5.88 12.15 17.33
C THR A 186 -6.44 13.15 16.31
N CYS A 187 -7.36 14.01 16.71
CA CYS A 187 -7.96 15.04 15.84
C CYS A 187 -6.96 15.94 15.12
N LEU A 188 -5.74 16.07 15.63
CA LEU A 188 -4.68 16.89 15.03
C LEU A 188 -4.32 16.51 13.59
N LEU A 189 -4.44 15.22 13.22
CA LEU A 189 -4.20 14.79 11.84
C LEU A 189 -5.32 15.21 10.87
N TYR A 190 -6.55 15.31 11.37
CA TYR A 190 -7.68 15.76 10.56
C TYR A 190 -7.71 17.29 10.36
N THR A 191 -7.03 18.03 11.21
CA THR A 191 -6.98 19.50 11.17
C THR A 191 -5.67 20.03 10.56
N SER A 192 -4.76 19.16 10.10
CA SER A 192 -3.54 19.60 9.41
C SER A 192 -3.89 20.28 8.07
N PRO A 193 -3.17 21.35 7.70
CA PRO A 193 -3.43 22.06 6.46
C PRO A 193 -3.21 21.15 5.25
N ARG A 194 -4.03 21.35 4.23
CA ARG A 194 -3.92 20.62 2.95
C ARG A 194 -2.66 21.08 2.20
N PRO A 195 -2.12 20.26 1.30
CA PRO A 195 -0.97 20.64 0.47
C PRO A 195 -1.11 21.99 -0.22
N ARG A 196 -2.33 22.36 -0.68
CA ARG A 196 -2.63 23.68 -1.26
C ARG A 196 -2.49 24.85 -0.31
N ASP A 197 -2.66 24.63 1.00
CA ASP A 197 -2.55 25.69 2.00
C ASP A 197 -1.07 25.99 2.31
N ILE A 198 -0.15 25.15 1.83
CA ILE A 198 1.29 25.23 2.07
C ILE A 198 1.99 25.95 0.91
N SER A 199 1.50 25.79 -0.33
CA SER A 199 2.10 26.35 -1.53
C SER A 199 1.78 27.84 -1.77
N GLY A 200 1.03 28.48 -0.87
CA GLY A 200 0.60 29.89 -0.96
C GLY A 200 1.34 30.86 -0.02
N SER A 201 2.53 30.49 0.47
CA SER A 201 3.33 31.37 1.39
C SER A 201 4.60 31.81 0.72
#